data_7f365b2942845d34210b417e81adfb64
#
_entry.id   7f365b2942845d34210b417e81adfb64
#
_cell.length_a   1.000
_cell.length_b   1.000
_cell.length_c   1.000
_cell.angle_alpha   90.00
_cell.angle_beta   90.00
_cell.angle_gamma   90.00
#
_symmetry.space_group_name_H-M   'P 1'
#
loop_
_entity.id
_entity.type
_entity.pdbx_description
1 polymer ?
#
loop_
_entity_poly.entity_id
_entity_poly.type
_entity_poly.pdbx_seq_one_letter_code
_entity_poly.pdbx_strand_id
1 'polypeptide(L)'
;MISTNPFFILSESVPAILMQSFVILMGILILVGTVMDIIHKKNVKYFFQNAKKAKLSAKKELTTSERISVISKTIASDIATTSELGAGKRRLAHVMGMYGTILFWVGSVVMIFFYTSPNSVTPAFWPIIWHVGAALTVLGGGWFWFF
;
A
#
# COMPACT_ATOMS: atom_id res chain seq x y z
N MET A 1 14.49 21.36 6.29
CA MET A 1 14.82 19.94 6.31
C MET A 1 13.66 19.03 5.87
N ILE A 2 12.43 19.15 6.39
CA ILE A 2 11.28 18.31 6.00
C ILE A 2 10.85 18.49 4.53
N SER A 3 11.12 19.64 3.92
CA SER A 3 10.79 19.95 2.52
C SER A 3 11.92 19.64 1.53
N THR A 4 13.04 19.11 2.00
CA THR A 4 14.20 18.79 1.16
C THR A 4 14.10 17.34 0.69
N ASN A 5 14.35 17.10 -0.60
CA ASN A 5 14.36 15.76 -1.18
C ASN A 5 15.60 14.97 -0.69
N PRO A 6 15.43 13.92 0.14
CA PRO A 6 16.55 13.15 0.66
C PRO A 6 17.27 12.34 -0.43
N PHE A 7 16.57 11.95 -1.49
CA PHE A 7 17.15 11.17 -2.58
C PHE A 7 17.99 12.03 -3.52
N PHE A 8 17.70 13.34 -3.61
CA PHE A 8 18.56 14.28 -4.32
C PHE A 8 19.91 14.40 -3.61
N ILE A 9 19.90 14.55 -2.28
CA ILE A 9 21.14 14.60 -1.50
C ILE A 9 21.91 13.28 -1.61
N LEU A 10 21.20 12.15 -1.53
CA LEU A 10 21.79 10.82 -1.66
C LEU A 10 22.40 10.61 -3.05
N SER A 11 21.84 11.24 -4.10
CA SER A 11 22.35 11.10 -5.48
C SER A 11 23.74 11.67 -5.70
N GLU A 12 24.26 12.47 -4.77
CA GLU A 12 25.66 12.93 -4.79
C GLU A 12 26.64 11.78 -4.51
N SER A 13 26.22 10.77 -3.75
CA SER A 13 27.06 9.62 -3.36
C SER A 13 26.63 8.32 -4.03
N VAL A 14 25.35 8.17 -4.33
CA VAL A 14 24.77 6.95 -4.94
C VAL A 14 24.13 7.32 -6.28
N PRO A 15 24.63 6.78 -7.40
CA PRO A 15 24.05 7.06 -8.71
C PRO A 15 22.55 6.81 -8.76
N ALA A 16 21.80 7.72 -9.37
CA ALA A 16 20.33 7.62 -9.46
C ALA A 16 19.86 6.29 -10.05
N ILE A 17 20.59 5.75 -11.03
CA ILE A 17 20.29 4.46 -11.65
C ILE A 17 20.30 3.30 -10.65
N LEU A 18 21.17 3.32 -9.64
CA LEU A 18 21.20 2.29 -8.60
C LEU A 18 19.97 2.38 -7.71
N MET A 19 19.55 3.59 -7.32
CA MET A 19 18.32 3.79 -6.54
C MET A 19 17.09 3.34 -7.32
N GLN A 20 17.00 3.71 -8.60
CA GLN A 20 15.93 3.30 -9.49
C GLN A 20 15.89 1.78 -9.68
N SER A 21 17.04 1.15 -9.94
CA SER A 21 17.15 -0.30 -10.09
C SER A 21 16.72 -1.04 -8.82
N PHE A 22 17.09 -0.51 -7.65
CA PHE A 22 16.68 -1.08 -6.36
C PHE A 22 15.16 -1.02 -6.19
N VAL A 23 14.51 0.11 -6.50
CA VAL A 23 13.05 0.25 -6.41
C VAL A 23 12.34 -0.70 -7.38
N ILE A 24 12.84 -0.84 -8.61
CA ILE A 24 12.30 -1.78 -9.60
C ILE A 24 12.44 -3.23 -9.10
N LEU A 25 13.61 -3.60 -8.61
CA LEU A 25 13.88 -4.92 -8.06
C LEU A 25 12.93 -5.24 -6.89
N MET A 26 12.75 -4.30 -5.95
CA MET A 26 11.82 -4.45 -4.84
C MET A 26 10.39 -4.65 -5.33
N GLY A 27 9.94 -3.87 -6.32
CA GLY A 27 8.62 -4.03 -6.94
C GLY A 27 8.43 -5.42 -7.56
N ILE A 28 9.42 -5.90 -8.31
CA ILE A 28 9.41 -7.24 -8.91
C ILE A 28 9.33 -8.32 -7.82
N LEU A 29 10.15 -8.21 -6.77
CA LEU A 29 10.15 -9.19 -5.67
C LEU A 29 8.81 -9.23 -4.93
N ILE A 30 8.16 -8.09 -4.71
CA ILE A 30 6.83 -8.02 -4.11
C ILE A 30 5.80 -8.73 -5.01
N LEU A 31 5.81 -8.43 -6.31
CA LEU A 31 4.89 -9.07 -7.25
C LEU A 31 5.11 -10.58 -7.33
N VAL A 32 6.34 -11.01 -7.49
CA VAL A 32 6.70 -12.44 -7.55
C VAL A 32 6.30 -13.14 -6.24
N GLY A 33 6.64 -12.56 -5.09
CA GLY A 33 6.28 -13.12 -3.78
C GLY A 33 4.77 -13.23 -3.60
N THR A 34 4.01 -12.22 -4.01
CA THR A 34 2.55 -12.23 -3.96
C THR A 34 1.96 -13.32 -4.86
N VAL A 35 2.44 -13.43 -6.10
CA VAL A 35 1.99 -14.46 -7.03
C VAL A 35 2.33 -15.85 -6.51
N MET A 36 3.53 -16.06 -6.01
CA MET A 36 3.93 -17.34 -5.41
C MET A 36 3.07 -17.71 -4.20
N ASP A 37 2.78 -16.74 -3.32
CA ASP A 37 1.90 -16.96 -2.16
C ASP A 37 0.48 -17.37 -2.58
N ILE A 38 -0.08 -16.68 -3.57
CA ILE A 38 -1.39 -17.00 -4.15
C ILE A 38 -1.43 -18.42 -4.72
N ILE A 39 -0.40 -18.81 -5.47
CA ILE A 39 -0.32 -20.13 -6.09
C ILE A 39 -0.12 -21.21 -5.01
N HIS A 40 0.81 -20.99 -4.09
CA HIS A 40 1.18 -21.98 -3.07
C HIS A 40 0.02 -22.25 -2.10
N LYS A 41 -0.61 -21.21 -1.58
CA LYS A 41 -1.72 -21.35 -0.63
C LYS A 41 -3.05 -21.75 -1.28
N LYS A 42 -3.12 -21.79 -2.61
CA LYS A 42 -4.36 -22.10 -3.36
C LYS A 42 -5.56 -21.21 -2.95
N ASN A 43 -5.30 -20.05 -2.38
CA ASN A 43 -6.32 -19.13 -1.86
C ASN A 43 -7.35 -18.77 -2.93
N VAL A 44 -6.89 -18.51 -4.15
CA VAL A 44 -7.76 -18.19 -5.29
C VAL A 44 -8.72 -19.35 -5.59
N LYS A 45 -8.23 -20.60 -5.56
CA LYS A 45 -9.08 -21.79 -5.79
C LYS A 45 -10.19 -21.88 -4.72
N TYR A 46 -9.83 -21.72 -3.45
CA TYR A 46 -10.80 -21.75 -2.36
C TYR A 46 -11.79 -20.58 -2.44
N PHE A 47 -11.32 -19.39 -2.79
CA PHE A 47 -12.18 -18.24 -3.00
C PHE A 47 -13.25 -18.51 -4.05
N PHE A 48 -12.87 -18.98 -5.24
CA PHE A 48 -13.84 -19.29 -6.30
C PHE A 48 -14.74 -20.45 -5.96
N GLN A 49 -14.25 -21.48 -5.27
CA GLN A 49 -15.10 -22.57 -4.78
C GLN A 49 -16.16 -22.11 -3.79
N ASN A 50 -15.76 -21.27 -2.83
CA ASN A 50 -16.68 -20.68 -1.84
C ASN A 50 -17.67 -19.72 -2.48
N ALA A 51 -17.22 -18.89 -3.42
CA ALA A 51 -18.10 -18.02 -4.20
C ALA A 51 -19.14 -18.81 -5.00
N LYS A 52 -18.74 -19.94 -5.63
CA LYS A 52 -19.67 -20.84 -6.32
C LYS A 52 -20.68 -21.49 -5.38
N LYS A 53 -20.23 -21.98 -4.21
CA LYS A 53 -21.12 -22.53 -3.18
C LYS A 53 -22.10 -21.47 -2.67
N ALA A 54 -21.63 -20.27 -2.36
CA ALA A 54 -22.45 -19.16 -1.91
C ALA A 54 -23.53 -18.79 -2.96
N LYS A 55 -23.16 -18.78 -4.25
CA LYS A 55 -24.11 -18.53 -5.34
C LYS A 55 -25.20 -19.60 -5.44
N LEU A 56 -24.84 -20.87 -5.25
CA LEU A 56 -25.81 -21.98 -5.26
C LEU A 56 -26.75 -21.98 -4.05
N SER A 57 -26.28 -21.45 -2.92
CA SER A 57 -27.05 -21.33 -1.67
C SER A 57 -27.81 -20.01 -1.53
N ALA A 58 -27.63 -19.09 -2.48
CA ALA A 58 -28.24 -17.77 -2.41
C ALA A 58 -29.75 -17.84 -2.61
N LYS A 59 -30.51 -17.34 -1.65
CA LYS A 59 -31.98 -17.27 -1.72
C LYS A 59 -32.48 -16.17 -2.67
N LYS A 60 -31.62 -15.23 -3.05
CA LYS A 60 -31.91 -14.10 -3.94
C LYS A 60 -30.72 -13.84 -4.84
N GLU A 61 -30.96 -13.69 -6.13
CA GLU A 61 -29.96 -13.17 -7.06
C GLU A 61 -29.95 -11.63 -6.97
N LEU A 62 -28.74 -11.08 -6.73
CA LEU A 62 -28.55 -9.62 -6.70
C LEU A 62 -28.55 -9.07 -8.11
N THR A 63 -29.26 -7.98 -8.31
CA THR A 63 -29.19 -7.17 -9.54
C THR A 63 -27.78 -6.59 -9.70
N THR A 64 -27.37 -6.25 -10.92
CA THR A 64 -26.05 -5.65 -11.20
C THR A 64 -25.80 -4.39 -10.37
N SER A 65 -26.81 -3.55 -10.21
CA SER A 65 -26.73 -2.33 -9.37
C SER A 65 -26.51 -2.66 -7.90
N GLU A 66 -27.23 -3.64 -7.35
CA GLU A 66 -27.03 -4.10 -5.97
C GLU A 66 -25.65 -4.69 -5.76
N ARG A 67 -25.10 -5.44 -6.72
CA ARG A 67 -23.72 -5.97 -6.68
C ARG A 67 -22.68 -4.85 -6.64
N ILE A 68 -22.79 -3.85 -7.51
CA ILE A 68 -21.88 -2.70 -7.53
C ILE A 68 -21.96 -1.94 -6.21
N SER A 69 -23.15 -1.72 -5.68
CA SER A 69 -23.34 -1.06 -4.39
C SER A 69 -22.69 -1.83 -3.23
N VAL A 70 -22.85 -3.15 -3.17
CA VAL A 70 -22.23 -3.99 -2.15
C VAL A 70 -20.70 -3.98 -2.30
N ILE A 71 -20.17 -4.14 -3.52
CA ILE A 71 -18.74 -4.12 -3.78
C ILE A 71 -18.13 -2.76 -3.39
N SER A 72 -18.74 -1.65 -3.80
CA SER A 72 -18.24 -0.32 -3.48
C SER A 72 -18.28 -0.04 -1.97
N LYS A 73 -19.34 -0.49 -1.29
CA LYS A 73 -19.43 -0.38 0.17
C LYS A 73 -18.36 -1.23 0.87
N THR A 74 -18.16 -2.47 0.45
CA THR A 74 -17.10 -3.35 0.98
C THR A 74 -15.71 -2.75 0.76
N ILE A 75 -15.42 -2.24 -0.45
CA ILE A 75 -14.15 -1.57 -0.71
C ILE A 75 -13.97 -0.35 0.20
N ALA A 76 -14.99 0.48 0.32
CA ALA A 76 -14.90 1.70 1.14
C ALA A 76 -14.82 1.40 2.64
N SER A 77 -15.60 0.44 3.15
CA SER A 77 -15.61 0.13 4.58
C SER A 77 -14.48 -0.83 4.97
N ASP A 78 -14.35 -1.95 4.28
CA ASP A 78 -13.52 -3.05 4.76
C ASP A 78 -12.08 -2.95 4.28
N ILE A 79 -11.86 -2.48 3.04
CA ILE A 79 -10.51 -2.29 2.50
C ILE A 79 -9.94 -0.93 2.93
N ALA A 80 -10.64 0.18 2.63
CA ALA A 80 -10.07 1.50 2.90
C ALA A 80 -10.00 1.84 4.39
N THR A 81 -10.97 1.39 5.20
CA THR A 81 -10.98 1.66 6.64
C THR A 81 -10.68 0.46 7.51
N THR A 82 -10.44 -0.73 6.91
CA THR A 82 -10.15 -1.98 7.62
C THR A 82 -11.16 -2.28 8.75
N SER A 83 -12.45 -2.09 8.45
CA SER A 83 -13.53 -2.20 9.44
C SER A 83 -13.65 -3.60 10.05
N GLU A 84 -13.19 -4.64 9.32
CA GLU A 84 -13.15 -6.03 9.80
C GLU A 84 -12.26 -6.23 11.05
N LEU A 85 -11.27 -5.35 11.28
CA LEU A 85 -10.43 -5.40 12.48
C LEU A 85 -11.15 -4.89 13.74
N GLY A 86 -12.42 -4.55 13.62
CA GLY A 86 -13.21 -3.97 14.71
C GLY A 86 -12.83 -2.52 15.04
N ALA A 87 -13.54 -1.92 15.98
CA ALA A 87 -13.19 -0.59 16.49
C ALA A 87 -12.14 -0.74 17.57
N GLY A 88 -10.97 -0.08 17.41
CA GLY A 88 -9.97 -0.10 18.47
C GLY A 88 -8.55 0.20 18.01
N LYS A 89 -7.63 0.03 18.94
CA LYS A 89 -6.21 0.37 18.79
C LYS A 89 -5.55 -0.38 17.63
N ARG A 90 -5.90 -1.67 17.44
CA ARG A 90 -5.37 -2.49 16.33
C ARG A 90 -5.72 -1.94 14.95
N ARG A 91 -6.98 -1.52 14.78
CA ARG A 91 -7.45 -0.91 13.54
C ARG A 91 -6.70 0.39 13.27
N LEU A 92 -6.55 1.25 14.28
CA LEU A 92 -5.82 2.51 14.12
C LEU A 92 -4.37 2.26 13.72
N ALA A 93 -3.66 1.36 14.42
CA ALA A 93 -2.28 1.00 14.11
C ALA A 93 -2.14 0.46 12.67
N HIS A 94 -3.06 -0.41 12.25
CA HIS A 94 -3.06 -0.97 10.89
C HIS A 94 -3.32 0.11 9.82
N VAL A 95 -4.31 0.96 10.03
CA VAL A 95 -4.64 2.07 9.10
C VAL A 95 -3.46 3.03 8.98
N MET A 96 -2.83 3.42 10.10
CA MET A 96 -1.64 4.27 10.09
C MET A 96 -0.49 3.60 9.32
N GLY A 97 -0.20 2.33 9.61
CA GLY A 97 0.85 1.57 8.91
C GLY A 97 0.58 1.44 7.43
N MET A 98 -0.64 1.09 7.04
CA MET A 98 -1.03 0.91 5.64
C MET A 98 -0.92 2.21 4.84
N TYR A 99 -1.58 3.28 5.28
CA TYR A 99 -1.51 4.56 4.57
C TYR A 99 -0.13 5.20 4.67
N GLY A 100 0.53 5.06 5.81
CA GLY A 100 1.91 5.50 5.98
C GLY A 100 2.84 4.87 4.95
N THR A 101 2.77 3.55 4.78
CA THR A 101 3.57 2.81 3.80
C THR A 101 3.24 3.24 2.36
N ILE A 102 1.97 3.44 2.01
CA ILE A 102 1.57 3.91 0.68
C ILE A 102 2.17 5.30 0.40
N LEU A 103 2.00 6.26 1.33
CA LEU A 103 2.55 7.61 1.17
C LEU A 103 4.07 7.60 1.07
N PHE A 104 4.73 6.82 1.91
CA PHE A 104 6.18 6.65 1.89
C PHE A 104 6.66 6.08 0.55
N TRP A 105 6.02 5.02 0.06
CA TRP A 105 6.36 4.39 -1.22
C TRP A 105 6.14 5.32 -2.41
N VAL A 106 4.96 5.94 -2.49
CA VAL A 106 4.64 6.88 -3.58
C VAL A 106 5.61 8.05 -3.59
N GLY A 107 5.88 8.65 -2.42
CA GLY A 107 6.86 9.73 -2.28
C GLY A 107 8.27 9.29 -2.71
N SER A 108 8.71 8.09 -2.31
CA SER A 108 10.01 7.53 -2.71
C SER A 108 10.10 7.34 -4.22
N VAL A 109 9.12 6.67 -4.83
CA VAL A 109 9.08 6.42 -6.29
C VAL A 109 9.15 7.74 -7.05
N VAL A 110 8.28 8.68 -6.71
CA VAL A 110 8.24 9.97 -7.42
C VAL A 110 9.56 10.72 -7.29
N MET A 111 10.12 10.82 -6.09
CA MET A 111 11.37 11.56 -5.88
C MET A 111 12.57 10.89 -6.54
N ILE A 112 12.65 9.55 -6.53
CA ILE A 112 13.76 8.81 -7.13
C ILE A 112 13.71 8.84 -8.66
N PHE A 113 12.51 8.76 -9.26
CA PHE A 113 12.40 8.69 -10.73
C PHE A 113 12.36 10.05 -11.41
N PHE A 114 11.82 11.07 -10.75
CA PHE A 114 11.58 12.36 -11.39
C PHE A 114 12.43 13.51 -10.85
N TYR A 115 13.02 13.38 -9.65
CA TYR A 115 13.64 14.51 -8.96
C TYR A 115 15.04 14.23 -8.40
N THR A 116 15.80 13.32 -9.01
CA THR A 116 17.21 13.06 -8.69
C THR A 116 18.18 13.81 -9.59
N SER A 117 17.70 14.42 -10.67
CA SER A 117 18.55 15.22 -11.58
C SER A 117 18.92 16.57 -10.94
N PRO A 118 20.19 17.06 -11.13
CA PRO A 118 20.63 18.35 -10.63
C PRO A 118 19.80 19.55 -11.08
N ASN A 119 19.14 19.42 -12.23
CA ASN A 119 18.28 20.48 -12.80
C ASN A 119 16.80 20.38 -12.35
N SER A 120 16.45 19.38 -11.55
CA SER A 120 15.07 19.18 -11.12
C SER A 120 14.83 19.85 -9.76
N VAL A 121 13.82 20.75 -9.73
CA VAL A 121 13.35 21.35 -8.48
C VAL A 121 12.25 20.47 -7.92
N THR A 122 12.51 19.82 -6.78
CA THR A 122 11.50 18.97 -6.12
C THR A 122 10.45 19.85 -5.43
N PRO A 123 9.14 19.75 -5.81
CA PRO A 123 8.08 20.42 -5.07
C PRO A 123 8.06 19.95 -3.61
N ALA A 124 7.95 20.88 -2.67
CA ALA A 124 8.00 20.59 -1.23
C ALA A 124 6.94 19.59 -0.74
N PHE A 125 5.87 19.42 -1.51
CA PHE A 125 4.81 18.46 -1.26
C PHE A 125 5.35 17.01 -1.15
N TRP A 126 6.22 16.58 -2.06
CA TRP A 126 6.72 15.19 -2.10
C TRP A 126 7.57 14.81 -0.89
N PRO A 127 8.58 15.59 -0.50
CA PRO A 127 9.32 15.30 0.73
C PRO A 127 8.42 15.34 1.97
N ILE A 128 7.45 16.25 2.04
CA ILE A 128 6.54 16.35 3.19
C ILE A 128 5.70 15.07 3.32
N ILE A 129 5.03 14.61 2.26
CA ILE A 129 4.22 13.39 2.33
C ILE A 129 5.08 12.15 2.59
N TRP A 130 6.31 12.12 2.10
CA TRP A 130 7.26 11.06 2.38
C TRP A 130 7.60 10.97 3.88
N HIS A 131 7.91 12.10 4.52
CA HIS A 131 8.19 12.15 5.95
C HIS A 131 6.95 11.81 6.79
N VAL A 132 5.78 12.31 6.39
CA VAL A 132 4.49 11.95 7.04
C VAL A 132 4.23 10.46 6.89
N GLY A 133 4.44 9.90 5.70
CA GLY A 133 4.33 8.47 5.45
C GLY A 133 5.26 7.64 6.32
N ALA A 134 6.54 8.03 6.41
CA ALA A 134 7.51 7.39 7.28
C ALA A 134 7.09 7.42 8.75
N ALA A 135 6.67 8.59 9.25
CA ALA A 135 6.21 8.75 10.63
C ALA A 135 5.00 7.87 10.93
N LEU A 136 3.99 7.86 10.05
CA LEU A 136 2.81 7.01 10.20
C LEU A 136 3.15 5.52 10.17
N THR A 137 4.07 5.10 9.30
CA THR A 137 4.52 3.70 9.23
C THR A 137 5.23 3.29 10.52
N VAL A 138 6.13 4.12 11.03
CA VAL A 138 6.86 3.85 12.29
C VAL A 138 5.91 3.83 13.47
N LEU A 139 5.01 4.80 13.58
CA LEU A 139 4.05 4.86 14.68
C LEU A 139 3.05 3.71 14.61
N GLY A 140 2.49 3.42 13.44
CA GLY A 140 1.54 2.32 13.25
C GLY A 140 2.18 0.95 13.47
N GLY A 141 3.35 0.70 12.88
CA GLY A 141 4.09 -0.54 13.04
C GLY A 141 4.62 -0.73 14.47
N GLY A 142 5.21 0.31 15.06
CA GLY A 142 5.71 0.28 16.44
C GLY A 142 4.59 0.03 17.44
N TRP A 143 3.42 0.60 17.21
CA TRP A 143 2.26 0.37 18.10
C TRP A 143 1.83 -1.10 18.15
N PHE A 144 1.99 -1.84 17.05
CA PHE A 144 1.69 -3.28 17.03
C PHE A 144 2.52 -4.11 18.03
N TRP A 145 3.68 -3.62 18.45
CA TRP A 145 4.51 -4.30 19.43
C TRP A 145 4.00 -4.19 20.88
N PHE A 146 3.01 -3.33 21.13
CA PHE A 146 2.48 -3.05 22.46
C PHE A 146 1.06 -3.62 22.70
N PHE A 147 0.60 -4.53 21.85
CA PHE A 147 -0.70 -5.22 22.03
C PHE A 147 -0.55 -6.70 22.26
#